data_f35bdd64e42c2457058596eda36be341
#
_entry.id   f35bdd64e42c2457058596eda36be341
#
_cell.length_a   1.000
_cell.length_b   1.000
_cell.length_c   1.000
_cell.angle_alpha   90.00
_cell.angle_beta   90.00
_cell.angle_gamma   90.00
#
_symmetry.space_group_name_H-M   'P 1'
#
loop_
_entity.id
_entity.type
_entity.pdbx_description
1 polymer ?
#
loop_
_entity_poly.entity_id
_entity_poly.type
_entity_poly.pdbx_seq_one_letter_code
_entity_poly.pdbx_strand_id
1 'polypeptide(L)'
;MKKIFSAIALAACFCLTGTAQERHLLVLHTSDTHSCVEPVSKNFSDTAQADKGGFMRRATLVSQLRRQRPELLLLDCGDFSQGSAYYNLYHGEVEVALMNEMGYDACTLGNHEFDYGLQNLARLIKMAKFPFVCCNYDFKDTPCEGLVKPYIVIERAGARIGILGVAPQPDGLITKSNYEPMKFIDPAEAAQPVIDILRNREHCDLVICLSHLGWAKGPGYDQDFIARTTGLDLLLGGHTHTYLSHPERVLDKAGHEVMVDHMGKNARFVGTMDITLEP
;
A
#
# COMPACT_ATOMS: atom_id res chain seq x y z
N MET A 1 -45.41 67.17 -16.79
CA MET A 1 -44.10 66.92 -16.21
C MET A 1 -44.06 65.47 -15.71
N LYS A 2 -43.42 64.58 -16.44
CA LYS A 2 -43.25 63.14 -16.06
C LYS A 2 -41.90 62.99 -15.36
N LYS A 3 -41.89 62.59 -14.10
CA LYS A 3 -40.69 62.25 -13.35
C LYS A 3 -40.26 60.80 -13.67
N ILE A 4 -39.06 60.60 -14.22
CA ILE A 4 -38.47 59.31 -14.48
C ILE A 4 -37.61 59.01 -13.24
N PHE A 5 -37.93 57.93 -12.50
CA PHE A 5 -37.04 57.37 -11.46
C PHE A 5 -36.19 56.28 -12.08
N SER A 6 -34.86 56.54 -12.18
CA SER A 6 -33.87 55.51 -12.53
C SER A 6 -33.47 54.75 -11.30
N ALA A 7 -33.80 53.47 -11.23
CA ALA A 7 -33.31 52.59 -10.21
C ALA A 7 -31.97 51.97 -10.67
N ILE A 8 -30.87 52.35 -9.99
CA ILE A 8 -29.56 51.72 -10.18
C ILE A 8 -29.52 50.45 -9.34
N ALA A 9 -29.56 49.28 -10.00
CA ALA A 9 -29.36 48.01 -9.34
C ALA A 9 -27.82 47.80 -9.17
N LEU A 10 -27.38 47.91 -7.95
CA LEU A 10 -25.98 47.60 -7.57
C LEU A 10 -25.83 46.06 -7.47
N ALA A 11 -25.30 45.43 -8.48
CA ALA A 11 -24.96 44.01 -8.44
C ALA A 11 -23.66 43.86 -7.60
N ALA A 12 -23.84 43.43 -6.33
CA ALA A 12 -22.72 43.04 -5.49
C ALA A 12 -22.20 41.67 -5.99
N CYS A 13 -21.08 41.67 -6.71
CA CYS A 13 -20.31 40.46 -6.99
C CYS A 13 -19.63 40.03 -5.70
N PHE A 14 -20.22 39.06 -5.02
CA PHE A 14 -19.50 38.33 -3.95
C PHE A 14 -18.48 37.43 -4.63
N CYS A 15 -17.24 37.89 -4.75
CA CYS A 15 -16.10 36.99 -4.94
C CYS A 15 -15.93 36.19 -3.66
N LEU A 16 -16.46 34.97 -3.65
CA LEU A 16 -16.09 33.96 -2.67
C LEU A 16 -14.62 33.58 -2.96
N THR A 17 -13.68 34.28 -2.33
CA THR A 17 -12.32 33.78 -2.19
C THR A 17 -12.40 32.63 -1.21
N GLY A 18 -12.74 31.46 -1.72
CA GLY A 18 -12.56 30.21 -0.97
C GLY A 18 -11.04 30.09 -0.70
N THR A 19 -10.61 30.26 0.54
CA THR A 19 -9.30 29.76 0.95
C THR A 19 -9.36 28.28 0.73
N ALA A 20 -8.56 27.75 -0.22
CA ALA A 20 -8.44 26.33 -0.42
C ALA A 20 -7.98 25.73 0.91
N GLN A 21 -8.81 24.88 1.49
CA GLN A 21 -8.55 24.26 2.78
C GLN A 21 -7.47 23.19 2.58
N GLU A 22 -6.41 23.23 3.38
CA GLU A 22 -5.43 22.16 3.42
C GLU A 22 -6.14 20.81 3.65
N ARG A 23 -5.81 19.84 2.81
CA ARG A 23 -6.35 18.48 2.90
C ARG A 23 -5.31 17.60 3.58
N HIS A 24 -5.71 16.86 4.60
CA HIS A 24 -4.83 15.99 5.36
C HIS A 24 -5.25 14.53 5.19
N LEU A 25 -4.33 13.70 4.73
CA LEU A 25 -4.52 12.27 4.56
C LEU A 25 -3.59 11.52 5.52
N LEU A 26 -4.15 10.72 6.42
CA LEU A 26 -3.39 9.78 7.23
C LEU A 26 -3.27 8.45 6.48
N VAL A 27 -2.06 8.05 6.15
CA VAL A 27 -1.75 6.73 5.60
C VAL A 27 -1.16 5.86 6.71
N LEU A 28 -1.77 4.72 6.95
CA LEU A 28 -1.23 3.64 7.77
C LEU A 28 -0.75 2.53 6.85
N HIS A 29 0.42 1.95 7.16
CA HIS A 29 0.88 0.80 6.39
C HIS A 29 1.52 -0.27 7.25
N THR A 30 1.46 -1.49 6.74
CA THR A 30 2.05 -2.69 7.34
C THR A 30 2.76 -3.49 6.27
N SER A 31 3.67 -4.36 6.69
CA SER A 31 4.34 -5.35 5.85
C SER A 31 4.79 -6.54 6.70
N ASP A 32 5.14 -7.64 6.04
CA ASP A 32 5.85 -8.77 6.65
C ASP A 32 5.22 -9.19 7.99
N THR A 33 3.89 -9.23 8.02
CA THR A 33 3.14 -9.60 9.23
C THR A 33 3.44 -11.03 9.63
N HIS A 34 3.74 -11.91 8.64
CA HIS A 34 4.13 -13.31 8.84
C HIS A 34 3.21 -14.05 9.80
N SER A 35 1.89 -13.93 9.55
CA SER A 35 0.86 -14.62 10.34
C SER A 35 1.00 -14.41 11.86
N CYS A 36 1.62 -13.32 12.30
CA CYS A 36 1.80 -13.01 13.72
C CYS A 36 0.47 -12.55 14.32
N VAL A 37 -0.49 -13.49 14.44
CA VAL A 37 -1.83 -13.25 14.99
C VAL A 37 -1.74 -12.87 16.46
N GLU A 38 -1.00 -13.67 17.22
CA GLU A 38 -0.70 -13.41 18.63
C GLU A 38 0.50 -12.48 18.79
N PRO A 39 0.60 -11.72 19.87
CA PRO A 39 1.81 -11.02 20.22
C PRO A 39 3.00 -11.98 20.36
N VAL A 40 4.20 -11.49 20.09
CA VAL A 40 5.44 -12.24 20.39
C VAL A 40 5.44 -12.67 21.85
N SER A 41 5.84 -13.91 22.13
CA SER A 41 5.83 -14.45 23.50
C SER A 41 6.50 -13.51 24.49
N LYS A 42 5.91 -13.37 25.69
CA LYS A 42 6.51 -12.64 26.81
C LYS A 42 7.88 -13.19 27.23
N ASN A 43 8.09 -14.48 27.00
CA ASN A 43 9.32 -15.19 27.34
C ASN A 43 10.29 -15.27 26.14
N PHE A 44 10.08 -14.46 25.11
CA PHE A 44 10.99 -14.43 23.96
C PHE A 44 12.36 -13.92 24.40
N SER A 45 13.42 -14.59 23.95
CA SER A 45 14.81 -14.31 24.40
C SER A 45 15.26 -12.88 24.08
N ASP A 46 14.80 -12.32 22.94
CA ASP A 46 14.99 -10.91 22.64
C ASP A 46 13.89 -10.09 23.35
N THR A 47 14.25 -9.51 24.48
CA THR A 47 13.33 -8.68 25.29
C THR A 47 12.84 -7.44 24.56
N ALA A 48 13.57 -6.96 23.55
CA ALA A 48 13.12 -5.83 22.72
C ALA A 48 11.93 -6.19 21.82
N GLN A 49 11.73 -7.49 21.55
CA GLN A 49 10.61 -7.99 20.77
C GLN A 49 9.51 -8.64 21.62
N ALA A 50 9.84 -9.08 22.84
CA ALA A 50 8.91 -9.76 23.72
C ALA A 50 7.64 -8.94 23.98
N ASP A 51 6.49 -9.60 23.99
CA ASP A 51 5.17 -9.00 24.24
C ASP A 51 4.79 -7.86 23.29
N LYS A 52 5.29 -7.87 22.04
CA LYS A 52 4.97 -6.87 21.00
C LYS A 52 4.21 -7.48 19.83
N GLY A 53 3.51 -6.63 19.08
CA GLY A 53 2.82 -7.02 17.87
C GLY A 53 1.49 -7.70 18.10
N GLY A 54 1.06 -8.45 17.10
CA GLY A 54 -0.20 -9.17 17.04
C GLY A 54 -1.34 -8.39 16.40
N PHE A 55 -2.20 -9.10 15.66
CA PHE A 55 -3.33 -8.51 14.94
C PHE A 55 -4.33 -7.80 15.85
N MET A 56 -4.59 -8.33 17.07
CA MET A 56 -5.57 -7.73 17.99
C MET A 56 -5.16 -6.33 18.45
N ARG A 57 -3.88 -6.14 18.74
CA ARG A 57 -3.35 -4.81 19.12
C ARG A 57 -3.36 -3.85 17.93
N ARG A 58 -3.01 -4.35 16.74
CA ARG A 58 -3.11 -3.59 15.49
C ARG A 58 -4.55 -3.16 15.22
N ALA A 59 -5.51 -4.07 15.32
CA ALA A 59 -6.94 -3.77 15.14
C ALA A 59 -7.44 -2.69 16.12
N THR A 60 -6.99 -2.75 17.38
CA THR A 60 -7.32 -1.71 18.37
C THR A 60 -6.77 -0.34 17.96
N LEU A 61 -5.48 -0.29 17.55
CA LEU A 61 -4.85 0.94 17.09
C LEU A 61 -5.56 1.53 15.86
N VAL A 62 -5.79 0.70 14.84
CA VAL A 62 -6.48 1.12 13.61
C VAL A 62 -7.88 1.65 13.93
N SER A 63 -8.64 0.95 14.79
CA SER A 63 -9.97 1.38 15.22
C SER A 63 -9.94 2.73 15.95
N GLN A 64 -8.94 2.97 16.80
CA GLN A 64 -8.78 4.24 17.50
C GLN A 64 -8.46 5.39 16.53
N LEU A 65 -7.51 5.17 15.62
CA LEU A 65 -7.11 6.18 14.64
C LEU A 65 -8.24 6.46 13.64
N ARG A 66 -8.98 5.45 13.21
CA ARG A 66 -10.11 5.62 12.28
C ARG A 66 -11.25 6.44 12.88
N ARG A 67 -11.46 6.36 14.20
CA ARG A 67 -12.43 7.25 14.88
C ARG A 67 -12.00 8.72 14.89
N GLN A 68 -10.70 8.99 14.93
CA GLN A 68 -10.14 10.34 14.91
C GLN A 68 -9.96 10.87 13.48
N ARG A 69 -9.63 10.00 12.55
CA ARG A 69 -9.33 10.29 11.16
C ARG A 69 -10.11 9.30 10.27
N PRO A 70 -11.42 9.54 10.01
CA PRO A 70 -12.26 8.61 9.24
C PRO A 70 -11.76 8.33 7.82
N GLU A 71 -11.04 9.30 7.23
CA GLU A 71 -10.49 9.24 5.88
C GLU A 71 -9.12 8.55 5.79
N LEU A 72 -8.64 7.92 6.89
CA LEU A 72 -7.36 7.22 6.85
C LEU A 72 -7.36 6.09 5.79
N LEU A 73 -6.20 5.90 5.14
CA LEU A 73 -5.90 4.72 4.32
C LEU A 73 -5.12 3.71 5.15
N LEU A 74 -5.48 2.43 5.00
CA LEU A 74 -4.75 1.31 5.60
C LEU A 74 -4.28 0.36 4.50
N LEU A 75 -2.96 0.26 4.31
CA LEU A 75 -2.31 -0.42 3.20
C LEU A 75 -1.37 -1.53 3.72
N ASP A 76 -1.19 -2.59 2.91
CA ASP A 76 -0.24 -3.66 3.24
C ASP A 76 0.73 -3.92 2.09
N CYS A 77 1.99 -4.13 2.43
CA CYS A 77 3.09 -4.31 1.47
C CYS A 77 3.49 -5.78 1.27
N GLY A 78 2.58 -6.73 1.55
CA GLY A 78 2.78 -8.15 1.32
C GLY A 78 3.45 -8.90 2.49
N ASP A 79 3.61 -10.21 2.32
CA ASP A 79 4.07 -11.16 3.34
C ASP A 79 3.24 -11.08 4.63
N PHE A 80 1.90 -10.96 4.50
CA PHE A 80 1.01 -11.16 5.63
C PHE A 80 0.92 -12.64 6.03
N SER A 81 1.23 -13.53 5.11
CA SER A 81 1.25 -14.99 5.20
C SER A 81 2.52 -15.53 5.83
N GLN A 82 2.51 -16.82 6.23
CA GLN A 82 3.65 -17.61 6.70
C GLN A 82 4.14 -17.24 8.10
N GLY A 83 4.50 -18.24 8.91
CA GLY A 83 5.23 -18.05 10.17
C GLY A 83 4.51 -18.53 11.43
N SER A 84 3.23 -18.93 11.37
CA SER A 84 2.49 -19.38 12.56
C SER A 84 1.74 -20.70 12.36
N ALA A 85 1.26 -21.26 13.46
CA ALA A 85 0.36 -22.40 13.42
C ALA A 85 -0.97 -22.09 12.73
N TYR A 86 -1.45 -20.85 12.79
CA TYR A 86 -2.66 -20.42 12.07
C TYR A 86 -2.46 -20.56 10.56
N TYR A 87 -1.34 -20.09 10.02
CA TYR A 87 -1.04 -20.24 8.61
C TYR A 87 -0.90 -21.69 8.16
N ASN A 88 -0.22 -22.52 8.98
CA ASN A 88 -0.04 -23.94 8.67
C ASN A 88 -1.36 -24.71 8.64
N LEU A 89 -2.37 -24.30 9.43
CA LEU A 89 -3.67 -24.95 9.51
C LEU A 89 -4.71 -24.37 8.53
N TYR A 90 -4.66 -23.06 8.30
CA TYR A 90 -5.71 -22.34 7.57
C TYR A 90 -5.22 -21.67 6.29
N HIS A 91 -3.92 -21.78 5.96
CA HIS A 91 -3.30 -21.36 4.70
C HIS A 91 -3.61 -19.89 4.31
N GLY A 92 -3.60 -18.97 5.29
CA GLY A 92 -3.81 -17.53 5.08
C GLY A 92 -5.25 -17.05 5.29
N GLU A 93 -6.20 -17.94 5.58
CA GLU A 93 -7.61 -17.58 5.75
C GLU A 93 -7.85 -16.69 6.98
N VAL A 94 -7.16 -17.01 8.09
CA VAL A 94 -7.26 -16.22 9.33
C VAL A 94 -6.72 -14.81 9.12
N GLU A 95 -5.59 -14.69 8.44
CA GLU A 95 -4.94 -13.41 8.16
C GLU A 95 -5.84 -12.52 7.32
N VAL A 96 -6.37 -13.04 6.20
CA VAL A 96 -7.29 -12.29 5.34
C VAL A 96 -8.58 -11.91 6.07
N ALA A 97 -9.13 -12.82 6.90
CA ALA A 97 -10.31 -12.48 7.70
C ALA A 97 -10.06 -11.33 8.66
N LEU A 98 -8.91 -11.32 9.35
CA LEU A 98 -8.51 -10.25 10.26
C LEU A 98 -8.23 -8.93 9.51
N MET A 99 -7.60 -8.99 8.32
CA MET A 99 -7.40 -7.83 7.47
C MET A 99 -8.74 -7.24 6.99
N ASN A 100 -9.71 -8.09 6.64
CA ASN A 100 -11.06 -7.67 6.30
C ASN A 100 -11.75 -6.90 7.44
N GLU A 101 -11.63 -7.41 8.67
CA GLU A 101 -12.22 -6.76 9.86
C GLU A 101 -11.54 -5.44 10.21
N MET A 102 -10.25 -5.31 9.96
CA MET A 102 -9.53 -4.04 10.12
C MET A 102 -9.84 -3.03 9.00
N GLY A 103 -10.42 -3.48 7.88
CA GLY A 103 -10.76 -2.62 6.75
C GLY A 103 -9.54 -2.13 5.99
N TYR A 104 -8.65 -3.02 5.58
CA TYR A 104 -7.58 -2.66 4.65
C TYR A 104 -8.16 -2.13 3.35
N ASP A 105 -7.51 -1.11 2.77
CA ASP A 105 -7.93 -0.47 1.53
C ASP A 105 -7.24 -1.08 0.29
N ALA A 106 -6.02 -1.60 0.44
CA ALA A 106 -5.29 -2.36 -0.58
C ALA A 106 -4.15 -3.17 0.03
N CYS A 107 -3.71 -4.20 -0.71
CA CYS A 107 -2.54 -5.01 -0.39
C CYS A 107 -1.76 -5.31 -1.67
N THR A 108 -0.41 -5.39 -1.59
CA THR A 108 0.40 -6.01 -2.65
C THR A 108 0.72 -7.47 -2.32
N LEU A 109 1.51 -8.12 -3.17
CA LEU A 109 1.94 -9.49 -2.98
C LEU A 109 3.41 -9.52 -2.53
N GLY A 110 3.69 -10.30 -1.50
CA GLY A 110 5.03 -10.75 -1.19
C GLY A 110 5.30 -12.15 -1.76
N ASN A 111 6.42 -12.75 -1.35
CA ASN A 111 6.77 -14.09 -1.80
C ASN A 111 6.02 -15.19 -1.03
N HIS A 112 5.67 -14.95 0.23
CA HIS A 112 5.00 -15.94 1.06
C HIS A 112 3.50 -16.12 0.79
N GLU A 113 2.86 -15.22 0.06
CA GLU A 113 1.50 -15.44 -0.44
C GLU A 113 1.41 -16.64 -1.40
N PHE A 114 2.55 -17.07 -1.97
CA PHE A 114 2.64 -18.20 -2.90
C PHE A 114 2.97 -19.54 -2.23
N ASP A 115 3.21 -19.61 -0.94
CA ASP A 115 3.70 -20.83 -0.27
C ASP A 115 2.80 -22.06 -0.48
N TYR A 116 1.49 -21.86 -0.59
CA TYR A 116 0.52 -22.90 -0.93
C TYR A 116 0.01 -22.83 -2.39
N GLY A 117 0.75 -22.16 -3.27
CA GLY A 117 0.51 -22.10 -4.72
C GLY A 117 -0.64 -21.19 -5.14
N LEU A 118 -0.78 -21.05 -6.46
CA LEU A 118 -1.71 -20.11 -7.10
C LEU A 118 -3.19 -20.39 -6.81
N GLN A 119 -3.59 -21.67 -6.60
CA GLN A 119 -4.96 -22.00 -6.24
C GLN A 119 -5.35 -21.43 -4.88
N ASN A 120 -4.44 -21.56 -3.89
CA ASN A 120 -4.65 -21.00 -2.58
C ASN A 120 -4.64 -19.46 -2.63
N LEU A 121 -3.68 -18.86 -3.34
CA LEU A 121 -3.63 -17.42 -3.53
C LEU A 121 -4.94 -16.88 -4.13
N ALA A 122 -5.45 -17.51 -5.20
CA ALA A 122 -6.72 -17.13 -5.82
C ALA A 122 -7.90 -17.23 -4.83
N ARG A 123 -7.90 -18.22 -3.94
CA ARG A 123 -8.91 -18.38 -2.88
C ARG A 123 -8.84 -17.21 -1.89
N LEU A 124 -7.64 -16.86 -1.43
CA LEU A 124 -7.42 -15.77 -0.49
C LEU A 124 -7.83 -14.41 -1.09
N ILE A 125 -7.45 -14.14 -2.34
CA ILE A 125 -7.83 -12.89 -3.03
C ILE A 125 -9.36 -12.78 -3.14
N LYS A 126 -10.06 -13.87 -3.44
CA LYS A 126 -11.55 -13.89 -3.51
C LYS A 126 -12.21 -13.68 -2.14
N MET A 127 -11.56 -14.07 -1.05
CA MET A 127 -12.02 -13.82 0.32
C MET A 127 -11.82 -12.38 0.76
N ALA A 128 -10.80 -11.71 0.24
CA ALA A 128 -10.46 -10.35 0.62
C ALA A 128 -11.56 -9.37 0.21
N LYS A 129 -11.89 -8.43 1.11
CA LYS A 129 -12.82 -7.31 0.84
C LYS A 129 -12.06 -6.07 0.29
N PHE A 130 -10.78 -6.21 0.06
CA PHE A 130 -9.88 -5.20 -0.48
C PHE A 130 -9.15 -5.74 -1.71
N PRO A 131 -8.76 -4.88 -2.65
CA PRO A 131 -8.03 -5.30 -3.84
C PRO A 131 -6.58 -5.67 -3.54
N PHE A 132 -6.08 -6.65 -4.30
CA PHE A 132 -4.65 -6.90 -4.44
C PHE A 132 -4.12 -6.17 -5.68
N VAL A 133 -2.98 -5.50 -5.54
CA VAL A 133 -2.31 -4.76 -6.60
C VAL A 133 -0.90 -5.30 -6.83
N CYS A 134 -0.58 -5.61 -8.09
CA CYS A 134 0.77 -5.97 -8.53
C CYS A 134 0.85 -5.78 -10.04
N CYS A 135 1.76 -4.93 -10.52
CA CYS A 135 1.86 -4.64 -11.94
C CYS A 135 2.94 -5.44 -12.67
N ASN A 136 3.85 -6.09 -11.94
CA ASN A 136 4.99 -6.79 -12.52
C ASN A 136 4.88 -8.32 -12.50
N TYR A 137 3.70 -8.86 -12.15
CA TYR A 137 3.37 -10.28 -12.31
C TYR A 137 2.23 -10.44 -13.32
N ASP A 138 2.51 -11.16 -14.41
CA ASP A 138 1.48 -11.55 -15.40
C ASP A 138 0.86 -12.88 -15.00
N PHE A 139 -0.39 -12.82 -14.54
CA PHE A 139 -1.19 -13.98 -14.11
C PHE A 139 -2.00 -14.63 -15.21
N LYS A 140 -1.72 -14.31 -16.48
CA LYS A 140 -2.43 -14.93 -17.62
C LYS A 140 -2.32 -16.46 -17.56
N ASP A 141 -3.41 -17.14 -17.88
CA ASP A 141 -3.53 -18.60 -17.84
C ASP A 141 -3.32 -19.23 -16.45
N THR A 142 -3.51 -18.44 -15.37
CA THR A 142 -3.42 -18.91 -13.98
C THR A 142 -4.75 -18.77 -13.24
N PRO A 143 -4.93 -19.46 -12.08
CA PRO A 143 -6.10 -19.25 -11.21
C PRO A 143 -6.30 -17.80 -10.72
N CYS A 144 -5.25 -16.98 -10.76
CA CYS A 144 -5.27 -15.59 -10.33
C CYS A 144 -5.55 -14.59 -11.45
N GLU A 145 -5.77 -15.07 -12.70
CA GLU A 145 -6.06 -14.20 -13.83
C GLU A 145 -7.26 -13.29 -13.55
N GLY A 146 -7.06 -11.98 -13.75
CA GLY A 146 -8.07 -10.94 -13.52
C GLY A 146 -8.40 -10.64 -12.06
N LEU A 147 -7.81 -11.37 -11.10
CA LEU A 147 -8.02 -11.13 -9.66
C LEU A 147 -7.08 -10.05 -9.09
N VAL A 148 -5.83 -10.02 -9.55
CA VAL A 148 -4.83 -9.02 -9.16
C VAL A 148 -4.89 -7.88 -10.17
N LYS A 149 -4.93 -6.64 -9.67
CA LYS A 149 -4.99 -5.44 -10.51
C LYS A 149 -3.59 -4.82 -10.64
N PRO A 150 -3.23 -4.23 -11.78
CA PRO A 150 -1.96 -3.51 -11.89
C PRO A 150 -1.94 -2.24 -11.01
N TYR A 151 -3.09 -1.60 -10.83
CA TYR A 151 -3.30 -0.44 -9.97
C TYR A 151 -4.77 -0.28 -9.62
N ILE A 152 -5.03 0.59 -8.65
CA ILE A 152 -6.35 1.11 -8.31
C ILE A 152 -6.29 2.62 -8.13
N VAL A 153 -7.45 3.28 -8.20
CA VAL A 153 -7.62 4.69 -7.82
C VAL A 153 -8.66 4.77 -6.72
N ILE A 154 -8.33 5.46 -5.64
CA ILE A 154 -9.19 5.68 -4.48
C ILE A 154 -9.36 7.19 -4.28
N GLU A 155 -10.56 7.62 -3.94
CA GLU A 155 -10.80 9.00 -3.50
C GLU A 155 -10.84 9.04 -1.97
N ARG A 156 -9.95 9.84 -1.35
CA ARG A 156 -9.87 10.05 0.10
C ARG A 156 -9.46 11.48 0.40
N ALA A 157 -10.03 12.05 1.45
CA ALA A 157 -9.74 13.42 1.88
C ALA A 157 -9.81 14.45 0.73
N GLY A 158 -10.70 14.23 -0.24
CA GLY A 158 -10.87 15.08 -1.43
C GLY A 158 -9.73 14.97 -2.46
N ALA A 159 -8.85 13.96 -2.36
CA ALA A 159 -7.78 13.70 -3.31
C ALA A 159 -8.01 12.38 -4.06
N ARG A 160 -7.54 12.33 -5.31
CA ARG A 160 -7.44 11.11 -6.12
C ARG A 160 -6.09 10.46 -5.87
N ILE A 161 -6.10 9.25 -5.35
CA ILE A 161 -4.90 8.53 -4.93
C ILE A 161 -4.76 7.30 -5.82
N GLY A 162 -3.68 7.26 -6.60
CA GLY A 162 -3.28 6.09 -7.37
C GLY A 162 -2.43 5.16 -6.53
N ILE A 163 -2.77 3.88 -6.50
CA ILE A 163 -2.01 2.86 -5.76
C ILE A 163 -1.65 1.75 -6.74
N LEU A 164 -0.36 1.47 -6.89
CA LEU A 164 0.16 0.32 -7.63
C LEU A 164 0.97 -0.58 -6.70
N GLY A 165 1.28 -1.80 -7.15
CA GLY A 165 2.11 -2.73 -6.40
C GLY A 165 3.22 -3.31 -7.24
N VAL A 166 4.35 -3.65 -6.61
CA VAL A 166 5.47 -4.40 -7.19
C VAL A 166 5.94 -5.49 -6.25
N ALA A 167 6.36 -6.61 -6.80
CA ALA A 167 6.78 -7.80 -6.09
C ALA A 167 8.15 -8.31 -6.58
N PRO A 168 8.89 -9.08 -5.76
CA PRO A 168 10.25 -9.49 -6.09
C PRO A 168 10.29 -10.56 -7.20
N GLN A 169 11.47 -10.77 -7.77
CA GLN A 169 11.69 -11.89 -8.68
C GLN A 169 11.42 -13.20 -7.97
N PRO A 170 10.55 -14.09 -8.52
CA PRO A 170 10.17 -15.32 -7.84
C PRO A 170 11.26 -16.39 -7.87
N ASP A 171 12.14 -16.40 -8.88
CA ASP A 171 13.22 -17.37 -8.98
C ASP A 171 14.16 -17.32 -7.79
N GLY A 172 14.30 -18.45 -7.11
CA GLY A 172 15.14 -18.57 -5.89
C GLY A 172 14.44 -18.18 -4.59
N LEU A 173 13.26 -17.52 -4.66
CA LEU A 173 12.44 -17.15 -3.50
C LEU A 173 11.21 -18.05 -3.36
N ILE A 174 10.53 -18.34 -4.45
CA ILE A 174 9.29 -19.10 -4.50
C ILE A 174 9.55 -20.43 -5.22
N THR A 175 9.04 -21.53 -4.68
CA THR A 175 9.09 -22.82 -5.38
C THR A 175 8.37 -22.71 -6.73
N LYS A 176 9.02 -23.12 -7.82
CA LYS A 176 8.49 -22.97 -9.21
C LYS A 176 7.06 -23.49 -9.38
N SER A 177 6.75 -24.66 -8.83
CA SER A 177 5.40 -25.24 -8.90
C SER A 177 4.32 -24.38 -8.24
N ASN A 178 4.71 -23.42 -7.39
CA ASN A 178 3.79 -22.57 -6.65
C ASN A 178 3.46 -21.25 -7.37
N TYR A 179 4.25 -20.85 -8.38
CA TYR A 179 3.98 -19.64 -9.14
C TYR A 179 3.83 -19.86 -10.65
N GLU A 180 4.40 -20.93 -11.23
CA GLU A 180 4.22 -21.20 -12.66
C GLU A 180 2.76 -21.52 -13.00
N PRO A 181 2.23 -21.03 -14.14
CA PRO A 181 2.90 -20.36 -15.26
C PRO A 181 2.93 -18.82 -15.19
N MET A 182 2.74 -18.18 -14.01
CA MET A 182 2.87 -16.74 -13.85
C MET A 182 4.23 -16.26 -14.37
N LYS A 183 4.25 -15.09 -15.02
CA LYS A 183 5.48 -14.50 -15.57
C LYS A 183 5.89 -13.27 -14.78
N PHE A 184 7.17 -13.18 -14.49
CA PHE A 184 7.78 -11.99 -13.90
C PHE A 184 8.19 -11.01 -14.99
N ILE A 185 7.94 -9.72 -14.73
CA ILE A 185 8.39 -8.58 -15.53
C ILE A 185 9.25 -7.71 -14.63
N ASP A 186 10.29 -7.11 -15.14
CA ASP A 186 11.12 -6.18 -14.37
C ASP A 186 10.24 -5.10 -13.73
N PRO A 187 10.36 -4.86 -12.41
CA PRO A 187 9.47 -3.96 -11.70
C PRO A 187 9.42 -2.54 -12.28
N ALA A 188 10.58 -1.97 -12.67
CA ALA A 188 10.61 -0.62 -13.22
C ALA A 188 10.00 -0.55 -14.62
N GLU A 189 10.22 -1.57 -15.46
CA GLU A 189 9.62 -1.66 -16.79
C GLU A 189 8.10 -1.82 -16.72
N ALA A 190 7.60 -2.60 -15.76
CA ALA A 190 6.17 -2.80 -15.57
C ALA A 190 5.48 -1.58 -14.93
N ALA A 191 6.14 -0.94 -13.94
CA ALA A 191 5.52 0.13 -13.17
C ALA A 191 5.48 1.47 -13.92
N GLN A 192 6.49 1.83 -14.71
CA GLN A 192 6.52 3.15 -15.35
C GLN A 192 5.28 3.43 -16.21
N PRO A 193 4.82 2.53 -17.11
CA PRO A 193 3.58 2.75 -17.85
C PRO A 193 2.35 2.92 -16.95
N VAL A 194 2.30 2.23 -15.81
CA VAL A 194 1.21 2.33 -14.82
C VAL A 194 1.24 3.70 -14.13
N ILE A 195 2.42 4.16 -13.72
CA ILE A 195 2.60 5.49 -13.12
C ILE A 195 2.17 6.57 -14.11
N ASP A 196 2.54 6.45 -15.40
CA ASP A 196 2.16 7.39 -16.44
C ASP A 196 0.64 7.43 -16.64
N ILE A 197 -0.04 6.28 -16.56
CA ILE A 197 -1.50 6.21 -16.57
C ILE A 197 -2.09 6.95 -15.36
N LEU A 198 -1.59 6.69 -14.15
CA LEU A 198 -2.07 7.30 -12.91
C LEU A 198 -1.92 8.83 -12.95
N ARG A 199 -0.78 9.33 -13.46
CA ARG A 199 -0.53 10.78 -13.55
C ARG A 199 -1.30 11.45 -14.70
N ASN A 200 -1.23 10.89 -15.90
CA ASN A 200 -1.64 11.60 -17.12
C ASN A 200 -3.08 11.30 -17.53
N ARG A 201 -3.62 10.13 -17.19
CA ARG A 201 -4.98 9.73 -17.55
C ARG A 201 -5.94 9.74 -16.37
N GLU A 202 -5.50 9.19 -15.24
CA GLU A 202 -6.31 9.15 -14.02
C GLU A 202 -6.21 10.45 -13.21
N HIS A 203 -5.23 11.31 -13.51
CA HIS A 203 -5.00 12.61 -12.85
C HIS A 203 -4.94 12.50 -11.32
N CYS A 204 -4.17 11.51 -10.84
CA CYS A 204 -4.00 11.30 -9.41
C CYS A 204 -3.16 12.41 -8.77
N ASP A 205 -3.67 12.97 -7.68
CA ASP A 205 -2.96 13.96 -6.85
C ASP A 205 -1.76 13.31 -6.14
N LEU A 206 -1.91 12.05 -5.71
CA LEU A 206 -0.91 11.25 -5.00
C LEU A 206 -0.76 9.88 -5.67
N VAL A 207 0.48 9.42 -5.88
CA VAL A 207 0.78 8.08 -6.41
C VAL A 207 1.63 7.33 -5.41
N ILE A 208 1.07 6.24 -4.87
CA ILE A 208 1.69 5.37 -3.86
C ILE A 208 2.07 4.03 -4.51
N CYS A 209 3.30 3.59 -4.30
CA CYS A 209 3.75 2.25 -4.63
C CYS A 209 3.79 1.38 -3.36
N LEU A 210 3.07 0.26 -3.37
CA LEU A 210 3.23 -0.81 -2.38
C LEU A 210 4.30 -1.76 -2.90
N SER A 211 5.46 -1.77 -2.26
CA SER A 211 6.61 -2.55 -2.72
C SER A 211 6.89 -3.73 -1.81
N HIS A 212 7.17 -4.87 -2.43
CA HIS A 212 7.77 -6.00 -1.72
C HIS A 212 9.17 -6.33 -2.25
N LEU A 213 9.90 -5.32 -2.80
CA LEU A 213 11.25 -5.51 -3.32
C LEU A 213 12.31 -5.50 -2.24
N GLY A 214 12.09 -4.73 -1.17
CA GLY A 214 13.00 -4.63 -0.04
C GLY A 214 13.92 -3.42 -0.06
N TRP A 215 14.34 -3.01 1.13
CA TRP A 215 15.23 -1.89 1.35
C TRP A 215 16.69 -2.34 1.40
N ALA A 216 17.39 -2.28 0.27
CA ALA A 216 18.82 -2.55 0.17
C ALA A 216 19.41 -1.79 -1.03
N LYS A 217 20.75 -1.76 -1.07
CA LYS A 217 21.48 -1.26 -2.24
C LYS A 217 21.67 -2.38 -3.25
N GLY A 218 21.50 -2.06 -4.51
CA GLY A 218 21.74 -2.98 -5.62
C GLY A 218 20.51 -3.22 -6.49
N PRO A 219 20.68 -3.96 -7.58
CA PRO A 219 19.63 -4.24 -8.55
C PRO A 219 18.44 -4.98 -7.91
N GLY A 220 17.22 -4.59 -8.29
CA GLY A 220 16.00 -5.27 -7.90
C GLY A 220 15.44 -4.88 -6.54
N TYR A 221 16.09 -3.96 -5.80
CA TYR A 221 15.56 -3.39 -4.55
C TYR A 221 14.92 -2.03 -4.77
N ASP A 222 14.24 -1.49 -3.75
CA ASP A 222 13.48 -0.25 -3.82
C ASP A 222 14.30 0.96 -4.31
N GLN A 223 15.55 1.08 -3.89
CA GLN A 223 16.42 2.18 -4.32
C GLN A 223 16.72 2.13 -5.84
N ASP A 224 16.98 0.94 -6.38
CA ASP A 224 17.18 0.73 -7.82
C ASP A 224 15.87 0.98 -8.59
N PHE A 225 14.77 0.49 -8.08
CA PHE A 225 13.44 0.68 -8.65
C PHE A 225 13.08 2.18 -8.77
N ILE A 226 13.24 2.95 -7.69
CA ILE A 226 12.98 4.39 -7.67
C ILE A 226 13.91 5.11 -8.65
N ALA A 227 15.21 4.80 -8.67
CA ALA A 227 16.18 5.43 -9.56
C ALA A 227 15.90 5.18 -11.05
N ARG A 228 15.08 4.16 -11.38
CA ARG A 228 14.70 3.79 -12.75
C ARG A 228 13.30 4.23 -13.17
N THR A 229 12.50 4.74 -12.23
CA THR A 229 11.13 5.23 -12.46
C THR A 229 11.02 6.74 -12.23
N THR A 230 9.89 7.33 -12.57
CA THR A 230 9.58 8.73 -12.25
C THR A 230 8.08 8.90 -12.02
N GLY A 231 7.73 9.84 -11.14
CA GLY A 231 6.34 10.20 -10.88
C GLY A 231 5.69 9.49 -9.70
N LEU A 232 6.45 8.77 -8.85
CA LEU A 232 5.99 8.33 -7.54
C LEU A 232 6.14 9.47 -6.51
N ASP A 233 5.24 9.53 -5.53
CA ASP A 233 5.38 10.40 -4.36
C ASP A 233 5.81 9.60 -3.14
N LEU A 234 5.29 8.37 -3.00
CA LEU A 234 5.46 7.54 -1.82
C LEU A 234 5.69 6.08 -2.22
N LEU A 235 6.67 5.46 -1.60
CA LEU A 235 6.89 4.02 -1.62
C LEU A 235 6.79 3.47 -0.19
N LEU A 236 5.91 2.51 0.01
CA LEU A 236 5.76 1.77 1.26
C LEU A 236 6.27 0.35 1.00
N GLY A 237 7.23 -0.12 1.82
CA GLY A 237 7.97 -1.30 1.48
C GLY A 237 7.97 -2.43 2.52
N GLY A 238 8.37 -3.64 2.07
CA GLY A 238 8.50 -4.87 2.85
C GLY A 238 9.72 -5.71 2.46
N HIS A 239 9.63 -7.03 2.62
CA HIS A 239 10.57 -8.08 2.20
C HIS A 239 11.86 -8.21 3.03
N THR A 240 12.67 -7.19 3.12
CA THR A 240 13.95 -7.25 3.87
C THR A 240 13.79 -7.08 5.37
N HIS A 241 12.56 -6.97 5.86
CA HIS A 241 12.25 -6.76 7.27
C HIS A 241 12.92 -5.52 7.88
N THR A 242 13.30 -4.56 7.04
CA THR A 242 13.92 -3.32 7.47
C THR A 242 12.92 -2.49 8.28
N TYR A 243 13.39 -1.91 9.37
CA TYR A 243 12.64 -0.92 10.14
C TYR A 243 13.31 0.43 9.98
N LEU A 244 12.61 1.38 9.39
CA LEU A 244 13.01 2.78 9.33
C LEU A 244 12.33 3.52 10.47
N SER A 245 13.13 4.17 11.32
CA SER A 245 12.59 4.96 12.45
C SER A 245 11.93 6.26 12.01
N HIS A 246 12.21 6.67 10.80
CA HIS A 246 11.62 7.82 10.08
C HIS A 246 11.74 7.55 8.57
N PRO A 247 10.82 8.10 7.76
CA PRO A 247 10.88 7.93 6.32
C PRO A 247 12.16 8.48 5.70
N GLU A 248 12.66 7.78 4.70
CA GLU A 248 13.81 8.20 3.89
C GLU A 248 13.36 8.92 2.63
N ARG A 249 14.25 9.75 2.06
CA ARG A 249 14.03 10.42 0.77
C ARG A 249 14.99 9.88 -0.26
N VAL A 250 14.45 9.44 -1.38
CA VAL A 250 15.22 8.89 -2.51
C VAL A 250 14.88 9.68 -3.76
N LEU A 251 15.89 10.02 -4.55
CA LEU A 251 15.67 10.71 -5.82
C LEU A 251 15.27 9.69 -6.90
N ASP A 252 14.20 10.01 -7.61
CA ASP A 252 13.74 9.27 -8.78
C ASP A 252 14.63 9.56 -10.00
N LYS A 253 14.34 8.91 -11.14
CA LYS A 253 15.08 9.07 -12.39
C LYS A 253 15.10 10.53 -12.90
N ALA A 254 14.12 11.35 -12.55
CA ALA A 254 14.02 12.76 -12.94
C ALA A 254 14.59 13.71 -11.88
N GLY A 255 15.04 13.19 -10.74
CA GLY A 255 15.59 13.97 -9.63
C GLY A 255 14.54 14.50 -8.64
N HIS A 256 13.29 13.98 -8.68
CA HIS A 256 12.27 14.30 -7.71
C HIS A 256 12.41 13.41 -6.49
N GLU A 257 12.05 13.93 -5.32
CA GLU A 257 12.06 13.17 -4.06
C GLU A 257 10.86 12.22 -3.99
N VAL A 258 11.14 10.95 -3.71
CA VAL A 258 10.16 9.92 -3.33
C VAL A 258 10.36 9.63 -1.84
N MET A 259 9.29 9.73 -1.06
CA MET A 259 9.31 9.31 0.34
C MET A 259 9.23 7.79 0.44
N VAL A 260 10.05 7.19 1.31
CA VAL A 260 10.12 5.73 1.47
C VAL A 260 9.99 5.38 2.94
N ASP A 261 9.14 4.39 3.27
CA ASP A 261 9.00 3.87 4.62
C ASP A 261 8.91 2.34 4.66
N HIS A 262 9.51 1.73 5.71
CA HIS A 262 9.54 0.29 5.96
C HIS A 262 9.31 0.00 7.45
N MET A 263 8.41 -0.94 7.77
CA MET A 263 7.92 -1.17 9.14
C MET A 263 8.36 -2.49 9.77
N GLY A 264 9.48 -3.03 9.35
CA GLY A 264 10.03 -4.26 9.94
C GLY A 264 9.15 -5.47 9.67
N LYS A 265 8.96 -6.35 10.67
CA LYS A 265 8.18 -7.59 10.53
C LYS A 265 7.41 -7.99 11.79
N ASN A 266 6.64 -9.11 11.68
CA ASN A 266 5.94 -9.79 12.78
C ASN A 266 4.90 -8.90 13.47
N ALA A 267 4.17 -8.08 12.71
CA ALA A 267 3.10 -7.22 13.19
C ALA A 267 3.50 -6.26 14.33
N ARG A 268 4.80 -5.98 14.53
CA ARG A 268 5.29 -5.19 15.66
C ARG A 268 5.09 -3.70 15.52
N PHE A 269 5.05 -3.22 14.28
CA PHE A 269 4.94 -1.82 13.96
C PHE A 269 3.78 -1.57 12.99
N VAL A 270 3.30 -0.36 12.97
CA VAL A 270 2.41 0.21 11.96
C VAL A 270 3.03 1.53 11.55
N GLY A 271 3.37 1.69 10.28
CA GLY A 271 3.82 2.95 9.73
C GLY A 271 2.69 3.97 9.71
N THR A 272 3.01 5.22 9.99
CA THR A 272 2.04 6.31 9.98
C THR A 272 2.63 7.51 9.25
N MET A 273 1.95 7.96 8.20
CA MET A 273 2.33 9.15 7.44
C MET A 273 1.14 10.11 7.37
N ASP A 274 1.29 11.31 7.90
CA ASP A 274 0.30 12.39 7.78
C ASP A 274 0.72 13.28 6.60
N ILE A 275 -0.02 13.19 5.51
CA ILE A 275 0.29 13.83 4.23
C ILE A 275 -0.58 15.06 4.11
N THR A 276 0.04 16.23 3.96
CA THR A 276 -0.63 17.46 3.57
C THR A 276 -0.67 17.52 2.05
N LEU A 277 -1.88 17.60 1.51
CA LEU A 277 -2.12 17.73 0.08
C LEU A 277 -2.37 19.20 -0.21
N GLU A 278 -1.57 19.78 -1.10
CA GLU A 278 -1.77 21.15 -1.56
C GLU A 278 -3.11 21.29 -2.31
N PRO A 279 -3.72 22.46 -2.26
CA PRO A 279 -5.02 22.72 -2.90
C PRO A 279 -5.01 22.55 -4.42
#